data_537dcb0be84f3bf9fb533212a19bf148
#
_entry.id   537dcb0be84f3bf9fb533212a19bf148
#
_cell.length_a   1.000
_cell.length_b   1.000
_cell.length_c   1.000
_cell.angle_alpha   90.00
_cell.angle_beta   90.00
_cell.angle_gamma   90.00
#
_symmetry.space_group_name_H-M   'P 1'
#
loop_
_entity.id
_entity.type
_entity.pdbx_description
1 polymer ?
#
loop_
_entity_poly.entity_id
_entity_poly.type
_entity_poly.pdbx_seq_one_letter_code
_entity_poly.pdbx_strand_id
1 'polypeptide(L)'
;MASLAIGYTLIMRLEMASSMGAFGSLASAVGDAGGIIDAVDMRSVGKNAVTRDVTVTVASDAVANAVRKSIERLEGVRLVSVSDSTFLAHLGGKITVEPKIPVKTRTDLSKVYTPGVARVSLAIAADPAKAFQLTIKRNSVAVVTDGTAVLGLGDIGPLAAAPVMEGKCMLFKQFADIDAFPICLDTKDTGEIVETIVRIAPIFGGINLEDISAPRCFEIERLVQERLDIPVMHDDQHGTAVVILAALINAARVVGKDLRDLTVVVAGSGAAGTATMKMLLAKGVRDVIPVDRAGAINRQEHYDNSHWTWRAEHTNRENRRGSLSEVLKGADVFIGVSAPNILRPEDLQRMARDPIVFAMANPTPEIMPDVAAPFVTVMATGRSDYPNQVNNLLAFPGIFRGALDCRASVITDGMKLAAADAIAAIITDEERGPEYVIPSVFDTRVVDAVARAVAAAAAEEGVARRQLMVAEGEDLAAPV
;
A
#
# COMPACT_ATOMS: atom_id res chain seq x y z
N MET A 1 2.21 6.11 28.46
CA MET A 1 1.04 6.71 27.80
C MET A 1 0.31 5.60 27.09
N ALA A 2 -1.01 5.45 27.29
CA ALA A 2 -1.75 4.40 26.59
C ALA A 2 -1.68 4.68 25.07
N SER A 3 -1.15 3.74 24.30
CA SER A 3 -1.20 3.77 22.82
C SER A 3 -2.66 3.91 22.43
N LEU A 4 -3.00 5.02 21.77
CA LEU A 4 -4.30 5.19 21.13
C LEU A 4 -4.38 4.13 20.02
N ALA A 5 -5.17 3.08 20.24
CA ALA A 5 -5.59 2.21 19.16
C ALA A 5 -6.06 3.11 18.02
N ILE A 6 -5.80 2.71 16.75
CA ILE A 6 -6.27 3.47 15.58
C ILE A 6 -7.78 3.62 15.73
N GLY A 7 -8.19 4.77 16.24
CA GLY A 7 -9.58 5.13 16.36
C GLY A 7 -10.10 5.69 15.05
N TYR A 8 -11.40 5.82 14.93
CA TYR A 8 -12.02 6.58 13.85
C TYR A 8 -12.60 7.88 14.39
N THR A 9 -12.82 8.81 13.49
CA THR A 9 -13.22 10.18 13.87
C THR A 9 -14.70 10.39 13.59
N LEU A 10 -15.43 10.83 14.63
CA LEU A 10 -16.82 11.23 14.52
C LEU A 10 -16.94 12.75 14.44
N ILE A 11 -17.80 13.24 13.60
CA ILE A 11 -18.23 14.63 13.56
C ILE A 11 -19.61 14.71 14.19
N MET A 12 -19.68 15.29 15.39
CA MET A 12 -20.92 15.42 16.15
C MET A 12 -21.46 16.86 16.05
N ARG A 13 -22.59 17.01 15.40
CA ARG A 13 -23.27 18.31 15.37
C ARG A 13 -24.10 18.52 16.64
N LEU A 14 -23.75 19.54 17.39
CA LEU A 14 -24.33 19.87 18.67
C LEU A 14 -24.99 21.25 18.64
N GLU A 15 -26.21 21.36 19.14
CA GLU A 15 -26.81 22.62 19.49
C GLU A 15 -26.62 22.82 21.00
N MET A 16 -25.96 23.90 21.37
CA MET A 16 -25.55 24.17 22.75
C MET A 16 -26.11 25.49 23.23
N ALA A 17 -26.62 25.50 24.42
CA ALA A 17 -27.06 26.76 25.06
C ALA A 17 -25.89 27.77 25.12
N SER A 18 -26.21 29.06 24.90
CA SER A 18 -25.20 30.15 25.00
C SER A 18 -24.85 30.49 26.44
N SER A 19 -24.65 29.48 27.31
CA SER A 19 -24.27 29.61 28.70
C SER A 19 -22.78 29.40 28.95
N MET A 20 -22.22 30.12 29.90
CA MET A 20 -20.85 29.87 30.37
C MET A 20 -20.77 28.46 30.97
N GLY A 21 -19.83 27.66 30.53
CA GLY A 21 -19.59 26.31 31.07
C GLY A 21 -20.14 25.15 30.19
N ALA A 22 -21.09 25.37 29.30
CA ALA A 22 -21.64 24.29 28.45
C ALA A 22 -20.59 23.56 27.67
N PHE A 23 -19.58 24.26 27.16
CA PHE A 23 -18.45 23.64 26.44
C PHE A 23 -17.50 22.86 27.36
N GLY A 24 -17.25 23.36 28.58
CA GLY A 24 -16.45 22.65 29.58
C GLY A 24 -17.09 21.33 30.00
N SER A 25 -18.42 21.33 30.22
CA SER A 25 -19.18 20.10 30.50
C SER A 25 -19.12 19.09 29.35
N LEU A 26 -19.20 19.57 28.10
CA LEU A 26 -19.04 18.73 26.91
C LEU A 26 -17.64 18.09 26.86
N ALA A 27 -16.60 18.89 27.05
CA ALA A 27 -15.22 18.40 26.98
C ALA A 27 -14.95 17.35 28.08
N SER A 28 -15.41 17.55 29.28
CA SER A 28 -15.32 16.57 30.35
C SER A 28 -16.09 15.29 30.01
N ALA A 29 -17.34 15.39 29.54
CA ALA A 29 -18.15 14.23 29.21
C ALA A 29 -17.57 13.37 28.10
N VAL A 30 -16.95 13.99 27.10
CA VAL A 30 -16.25 13.28 25.99
C VAL A 30 -15.00 12.60 26.55
N GLY A 31 -14.17 13.30 27.32
CA GLY A 31 -12.94 12.75 27.90
C GLY A 31 -13.20 11.60 28.87
N ASP A 32 -14.18 11.75 29.78
CA ASP A 32 -14.57 10.71 30.74
C ASP A 32 -15.11 9.44 30.06
N ALA A 33 -15.70 9.60 28.88
CA ALA A 33 -16.16 8.48 28.04
C ALA A 33 -15.06 7.85 27.18
N GLY A 34 -13.82 8.38 27.21
CA GLY A 34 -12.67 7.87 26.49
C GLY A 34 -12.52 8.42 25.06
N GLY A 35 -13.24 9.50 24.71
CA GLY A 35 -13.09 10.22 23.44
C GLY A 35 -12.07 11.36 23.54
N ILE A 36 -11.49 11.74 22.41
CA ILE A 36 -10.57 12.87 22.28
C ILE A 36 -11.21 13.90 21.36
N ILE A 37 -11.31 15.14 21.81
CA ILE A 37 -11.78 16.25 20.97
C ILE A 37 -10.58 16.77 20.17
N ASP A 38 -10.64 16.64 18.84
CA ASP A 38 -9.59 17.11 17.92
C ASP A 38 -9.86 18.52 17.41
N ALA A 39 -11.13 18.84 17.14
CA ALA A 39 -11.52 20.15 16.63
C ALA A 39 -12.94 20.54 17.05
N VAL A 40 -13.20 21.84 17.06
CA VAL A 40 -14.52 22.41 17.30
C VAL A 40 -14.77 23.57 16.34
N ASP A 41 -15.71 23.39 15.45
CA ASP A 41 -16.10 24.40 14.45
C ASP A 41 -17.44 25.04 14.80
N MET A 42 -17.51 26.36 14.77
CA MET A 42 -18.77 27.08 14.95
C MET A 42 -19.50 27.16 13.61
N ARG A 43 -20.73 26.63 13.55
CA ARG A 43 -21.55 26.63 12.32
C ARG A 43 -22.55 27.78 12.26
N SER A 44 -23.21 28.03 13.38
CA SER A 44 -24.14 29.17 13.47
C SER A 44 -24.29 29.64 14.91
N VAL A 45 -24.61 30.94 15.05
CA VAL A 45 -24.89 31.58 16.33
C VAL A 45 -26.35 32.05 16.29
N GLY A 46 -27.19 31.44 17.13
CA GLY A 46 -28.55 31.86 17.34
C GLY A 46 -28.69 32.72 18.61
N LYS A 47 -29.87 33.22 18.89
CA LYS A 47 -30.14 34.12 20.05
C LYS A 47 -29.91 33.43 21.37
N ASN A 48 -30.24 32.14 21.49
CA ASN A 48 -30.20 31.37 22.74
C ASN A 48 -29.34 30.11 22.65
N ALA A 49 -28.85 29.75 21.44
CA ALA A 49 -28.05 28.56 21.23
C ALA A 49 -27.00 28.77 20.12
N VAL A 50 -25.92 28.03 20.20
CA VAL A 50 -24.84 27.97 19.20
C VAL A 50 -24.77 26.55 18.63
N THR A 51 -24.75 26.42 17.33
CA THR A 51 -24.53 25.12 16.66
C THR A 51 -23.03 24.95 16.41
N ARG A 52 -22.48 23.84 16.85
CA ARG A 52 -21.09 23.48 16.65
C ARG A 52 -20.95 22.08 16.08
N ASP A 53 -19.97 21.90 15.21
CA ASP A 53 -19.48 20.58 14.83
C ASP A 53 -18.25 20.28 15.71
N VAL A 54 -18.32 19.18 16.43
CA VAL A 54 -17.25 18.71 17.32
C VAL A 54 -16.69 17.45 16.73
N THR A 55 -15.40 17.48 16.39
CA THR A 55 -14.66 16.34 15.88
C THR A 55 -14.07 15.56 17.03
N VAL A 56 -14.43 14.28 17.14
CA VAL A 56 -14.04 13.42 18.27
C VAL A 56 -13.42 12.13 17.75
N THR A 57 -12.18 11.85 18.11
CA THR A 57 -11.54 10.55 17.88
C THR A 57 -11.91 9.57 18.97
N VAL A 58 -12.30 8.37 18.57
CA VAL A 58 -12.72 7.27 19.44
C VAL A 58 -11.99 5.98 19.06
N ALA A 59 -11.63 5.19 20.09
CA ALA A 59 -10.84 3.96 19.87
C ALA A 59 -11.68 2.75 19.39
N SER A 60 -13.01 2.81 19.54
CA SER A 60 -13.91 1.71 19.17
C SER A 60 -15.37 2.16 19.16
N ASP A 61 -16.26 1.33 18.56
CA ASP A 61 -17.71 1.52 18.59
C ASP A 61 -18.28 1.59 20.01
N ALA A 62 -17.69 0.86 20.95
CA ALA A 62 -18.09 0.89 22.35
C ALA A 62 -17.83 2.28 22.96
N VAL A 63 -16.66 2.87 22.68
CA VAL A 63 -16.30 4.23 23.10
C VAL A 63 -17.17 5.27 22.40
N ALA A 64 -17.42 5.12 21.10
CA ALA A 64 -18.31 6.00 20.35
C ALA A 64 -19.72 6.05 20.94
N ASN A 65 -20.28 4.89 21.28
CA ASN A 65 -21.58 4.79 21.94
C ASN A 65 -21.57 5.38 23.37
N ALA A 66 -20.47 5.22 24.12
CA ALA A 66 -20.32 5.82 25.44
C ALA A 66 -20.27 7.37 25.35
N VAL A 67 -19.48 7.91 24.43
CA VAL A 67 -19.39 9.35 24.14
C VAL A 67 -20.76 9.91 23.78
N ARG A 68 -21.45 9.27 22.84
CA ARG A 68 -22.80 9.68 22.42
C ARG A 68 -23.77 9.75 23.61
N LYS A 69 -23.83 8.69 24.43
CA LYS A 69 -24.71 8.62 25.60
C LYS A 69 -24.33 9.67 26.65
N SER A 70 -23.06 9.98 26.84
CA SER A 70 -22.60 10.99 27.76
C SER A 70 -23.05 12.40 27.34
N ILE A 71 -22.95 12.71 26.02
CA ILE A 71 -23.40 13.97 25.44
C ILE A 71 -24.95 14.13 25.55
N GLU A 72 -25.71 13.08 25.28
CA GLU A 72 -27.18 13.08 25.33
C GLU A 72 -27.72 13.34 26.77
N ARG A 73 -26.90 13.17 27.79
CA ARG A 73 -27.27 13.44 29.22
C ARG A 73 -26.95 14.86 29.67
N LEU A 74 -26.24 15.64 28.86
CA LEU A 74 -25.86 17.00 29.25
C LEU A 74 -27.01 17.97 29.17
N GLU A 75 -27.26 18.73 30.21
CA GLU A 75 -28.21 19.82 30.16
C GLU A 75 -27.74 20.95 29.24
N GLY A 76 -28.61 21.46 28.40
CA GLY A 76 -28.31 22.54 27.47
C GLY A 76 -27.49 22.15 26.25
N VAL A 77 -27.26 20.85 26.05
CA VAL A 77 -26.61 20.30 24.85
C VAL A 77 -27.56 19.34 24.17
N ARG A 78 -27.83 19.57 22.89
CA ARG A 78 -28.63 18.67 22.06
C ARG A 78 -27.80 18.10 20.91
N LEU A 79 -27.68 16.79 20.86
CA LEU A 79 -27.04 16.10 19.74
C LEU A 79 -27.99 16.13 18.53
N VAL A 80 -27.57 16.81 17.45
CA VAL A 80 -28.36 16.97 16.22
C VAL A 80 -28.08 15.83 15.25
N SER A 81 -26.79 15.53 15.02
CA SER A 81 -26.37 14.44 14.17
C SER A 81 -24.99 13.95 14.56
N VAL A 82 -24.71 12.69 14.24
CA VAL A 82 -23.38 12.07 14.31
C VAL A 82 -23.05 11.53 12.93
N SER A 83 -21.88 11.87 12.43
CA SER A 83 -21.36 11.39 11.17
C SER A 83 -19.97 10.80 11.39
N ASP A 84 -19.74 9.63 10.84
CA ASP A 84 -18.39 9.05 10.77
C ASP A 84 -17.63 9.72 9.62
N SER A 85 -16.46 10.29 9.91
CA SER A 85 -15.65 11.00 8.90
C SER A 85 -15.16 10.07 7.80
N THR A 86 -14.93 8.79 8.11
CA THR A 86 -14.54 7.78 7.13
C THR A 86 -15.66 7.54 6.12
N PHE A 87 -16.89 7.33 6.61
CA PHE A 87 -18.06 7.18 5.74
C PHE A 87 -18.34 8.45 4.93
N LEU A 88 -18.18 9.64 5.53
CA LEU A 88 -18.34 10.90 4.81
C LEU A 88 -17.35 11.03 3.65
N ALA A 89 -16.10 10.63 3.84
CA ALA A 89 -15.07 10.64 2.80
C ALA A 89 -15.36 9.67 1.63
N HIS A 90 -16.25 8.69 1.85
CA HIS A 90 -16.63 7.70 0.83
C HIS A 90 -17.97 8.01 0.15
N LEU A 91 -18.71 9.03 0.60
CA LEU A 91 -20.01 9.38 0.01
C LEU A 91 -19.87 9.81 -1.45
N GLY A 92 -20.46 9.03 -2.35
CA GLY A 92 -20.41 9.27 -3.79
C GLY A 92 -19.13 8.80 -4.46
N GLY A 93 -18.28 8.05 -3.75
CA GLY A 93 -16.97 7.58 -4.21
C GLY A 93 -15.84 8.58 -3.98
N LYS A 94 -14.60 8.15 -4.22
CA LYS A 94 -13.39 8.95 -4.00
C LYS A 94 -12.71 9.43 -5.28
N ILE A 95 -13.20 8.99 -6.43
CA ILE A 95 -12.66 9.34 -7.74
C ILE A 95 -13.75 9.85 -8.65
N THR A 96 -13.38 10.68 -9.62
CA THR A 96 -14.26 11.21 -10.66
C THR A 96 -13.54 11.18 -12.00
N VAL A 97 -14.29 11.21 -13.09
CA VAL A 97 -13.75 11.32 -14.44
C VAL A 97 -14.08 12.71 -14.98
N GLU A 98 -13.05 13.45 -15.39
CA GLU A 98 -13.17 14.79 -15.91
C GLU A 98 -12.57 14.90 -17.32
N PRO A 99 -13.20 15.65 -18.23
CA PRO A 99 -12.67 15.88 -19.56
C PRO A 99 -11.47 16.84 -19.51
N LYS A 100 -10.38 16.50 -20.20
CA LYS A 100 -9.20 17.39 -20.34
C LYS A 100 -9.45 18.60 -21.23
N ILE A 101 -10.39 18.50 -22.16
CA ILE A 101 -10.69 19.54 -23.17
C ILE A 101 -12.15 19.93 -23.06
N PRO A 102 -12.48 21.21 -22.86
CA PRO A 102 -13.84 21.67 -22.86
C PRO A 102 -14.43 21.69 -24.30
N VAL A 103 -15.68 21.24 -24.44
CA VAL A 103 -16.43 21.29 -25.70
C VAL A 103 -17.46 22.41 -25.58
N LYS A 104 -17.20 23.55 -26.24
CA LYS A 104 -18.06 24.75 -26.17
C LYS A 104 -18.70 25.14 -27.51
N THR A 105 -18.15 24.68 -28.63
CA THR A 105 -18.57 25.02 -29.96
C THR A 105 -18.80 23.79 -30.85
N ARG A 106 -19.53 23.96 -31.97
CA ARG A 106 -19.67 22.90 -32.98
C ARG A 106 -18.32 22.49 -33.56
N THR A 107 -17.38 23.42 -33.67
CA THR A 107 -16.02 23.15 -34.13
C THR A 107 -15.27 22.27 -33.16
N ASP A 108 -15.37 22.51 -31.84
CA ASP A 108 -14.77 21.68 -30.82
C ASP A 108 -15.35 20.26 -30.88
N LEU A 109 -16.68 20.16 -30.93
CA LEU A 109 -17.35 18.85 -31.05
C LEU A 109 -16.91 18.09 -32.29
N SER A 110 -16.78 18.76 -33.43
CA SER A 110 -16.29 18.13 -34.68
C SER A 110 -14.86 17.59 -34.57
N LYS A 111 -14.00 18.24 -33.79
CA LYS A 111 -12.63 17.80 -33.60
C LYS A 111 -12.53 16.60 -32.66
N VAL A 112 -13.28 16.59 -31.54
CA VAL A 112 -13.14 15.58 -30.50
C VAL A 112 -14.08 14.39 -30.66
N TYR A 113 -15.14 14.54 -31.48
CA TYR A 113 -16.13 13.49 -31.74
C TYR A 113 -16.34 13.34 -33.25
N THR A 114 -17.57 13.46 -33.75
CA THR A 114 -17.87 13.27 -35.18
C THR A 114 -17.90 14.60 -35.96
N PRO A 115 -17.27 14.65 -37.15
CA PRO A 115 -16.61 13.60 -37.92
C PRO A 115 -15.09 13.48 -37.66
N GLY A 116 -14.47 14.42 -36.97
CA GLY A 116 -13.01 14.56 -36.87
C GLY A 116 -12.29 13.35 -36.23
N VAL A 117 -12.89 12.74 -35.21
CA VAL A 117 -12.32 11.57 -34.50
C VAL A 117 -12.05 10.38 -35.42
N ALA A 118 -12.78 10.25 -36.52
CA ALA A 118 -12.57 9.15 -37.49
C ALA A 118 -11.15 9.14 -38.06
N ARG A 119 -10.54 10.30 -38.27
CA ARG A 119 -9.13 10.41 -38.73
C ARG A 119 -8.15 9.85 -37.72
N VAL A 120 -8.42 10.11 -36.42
CA VAL A 120 -7.59 9.59 -35.31
C VAL A 120 -7.74 8.07 -35.22
N SER A 121 -8.97 7.56 -35.32
CA SER A 121 -9.24 6.12 -35.31
C SER A 121 -8.54 5.38 -36.45
N LEU A 122 -8.59 5.95 -37.67
CA LEU A 122 -7.89 5.40 -38.83
C LEU A 122 -6.36 5.42 -38.66
N ALA A 123 -5.83 6.50 -38.05
CA ALA A 123 -4.40 6.59 -37.77
C ALA A 123 -3.93 5.52 -36.77
N ILE A 124 -4.74 5.20 -35.74
CA ILE A 124 -4.44 4.13 -34.78
C ILE A 124 -4.61 2.76 -35.42
N ALA A 125 -5.63 2.57 -36.27
CA ALA A 125 -5.83 1.32 -37.01
C ALA A 125 -4.65 1.00 -37.94
N ALA A 126 -4.06 2.03 -38.58
CA ALA A 126 -2.88 1.89 -39.44
C ALA A 126 -1.58 1.69 -38.61
N ASP A 127 -1.49 2.24 -37.42
CA ASP A 127 -0.33 2.15 -36.52
C ASP A 127 -0.82 2.09 -35.05
N PRO A 128 -0.98 0.89 -34.47
CA PRO A 128 -1.46 0.71 -33.09
C PRO A 128 -0.59 1.41 -32.03
N ALA A 129 0.69 1.68 -32.29
CA ALA A 129 1.56 2.39 -31.35
C ALA A 129 1.08 3.82 -31.09
N LYS A 130 0.32 4.42 -32.00
CA LYS A 130 -0.28 5.75 -31.84
C LYS A 130 -1.36 5.79 -30.76
N ALA A 131 -1.92 4.65 -30.33
CA ALA A 131 -2.84 4.61 -29.20
C ALA A 131 -2.23 5.19 -27.91
N PHE A 132 -0.93 4.99 -27.69
CA PHE A 132 -0.21 5.57 -26.56
C PHE A 132 -0.01 7.11 -26.64
N GLN A 133 -0.21 7.71 -27.81
CA GLN A 133 -0.10 9.16 -27.99
C GLN A 133 -1.49 9.83 -28.08
N LEU A 134 -2.46 9.14 -28.66
CA LEU A 134 -3.74 9.70 -29.06
C LEU A 134 -4.90 9.27 -28.17
N THR A 135 -4.66 8.44 -27.16
CA THR A 135 -5.71 7.99 -26.21
C THR A 135 -5.19 8.03 -24.76
N ILE A 136 -6.12 7.79 -23.82
CA ILE A 136 -5.80 7.65 -22.38
C ILE A 136 -4.86 6.47 -22.08
N LYS A 137 -4.66 5.52 -23.00
CA LYS A 137 -3.75 4.38 -22.85
C LYS A 137 -2.35 4.80 -22.40
N ARG A 138 -1.89 5.98 -22.78
CA ARG A 138 -0.59 6.52 -22.36
C ARG A 138 -0.40 6.52 -20.86
N ASN A 139 -1.46 6.82 -20.10
CA ASN A 139 -1.40 7.16 -18.68
C ASN A 139 -2.40 6.39 -17.83
N SER A 140 -3.01 5.33 -18.36
CA SER A 140 -4.07 4.61 -17.66
C SER A 140 -3.61 3.27 -17.10
N VAL A 141 -4.10 2.94 -15.89
CA VAL A 141 -3.89 1.65 -15.22
C VAL A 141 -5.23 1.07 -14.80
N ALA A 142 -5.46 -0.22 -15.06
CA ALA A 142 -6.56 -0.95 -14.45
C ALA A 142 -6.12 -1.50 -13.08
N VAL A 143 -6.86 -1.20 -12.03
CA VAL A 143 -6.70 -1.80 -10.70
C VAL A 143 -7.73 -2.91 -10.58
N VAL A 144 -7.28 -4.15 -10.71
CA VAL A 144 -8.14 -5.34 -10.85
C VAL A 144 -8.13 -6.18 -9.60
N THR A 145 -9.33 -6.52 -9.11
CA THR A 145 -9.54 -7.39 -7.95
C THR A 145 -10.69 -8.36 -8.16
N ASP A 146 -10.66 -9.49 -7.46
CA ASP A 146 -11.81 -10.37 -7.25
C ASP A 146 -12.35 -10.29 -5.81
N GLY A 147 -11.74 -9.47 -4.95
CA GLY A 147 -12.14 -9.23 -3.57
C GLY A 147 -11.91 -10.40 -2.62
N THR A 148 -10.97 -11.32 -2.92
CA THR A 148 -10.75 -12.53 -2.12
C THR A 148 -9.69 -12.41 -1.04
N ALA A 149 -8.94 -11.29 -0.98
CA ALA A 149 -7.89 -11.06 0.02
C ALA A 149 -7.84 -9.61 0.49
N VAL A 150 -8.99 -9.00 0.73
CA VAL A 150 -9.13 -7.57 1.03
C VAL A 150 -8.65 -7.24 2.43
N LEU A 151 -7.55 -6.50 2.54
CA LEU A 151 -6.93 -6.10 3.82
C LEU A 151 -6.77 -7.32 4.77
N GLY A 152 -7.07 -7.18 6.06
CA GLY A 152 -7.16 -8.28 7.01
C GLY A 152 -8.53 -8.97 7.09
N LEU A 153 -9.49 -8.58 6.22
CA LEU A 153 -10.87 -9.08 6.24
C LEU A 153 -11.05 -10.37 5.44
N GLY A 154 -10.11 -10.68 4.54
CA GLY A 154 -10.16 -11.87 3.69
C GLY A 154 -11.12 -11.74 2.51
N ASP A 155 -11.88 -12.80 2.23
CA ASP A 155 -12.82 -12.89 1.10
C ASP A 155 -14.14 -12.19 1.43
N ILE A 156 -14.27 -10.94 1.05
CA ILE A 156 -15.50 -10.13 1.23
C ILE A 156 -16.22 -9.84 -0.09
N GLY A 157 -15.66 -10.30 -1.21
CA GLY A 157 -16.21 -10.17 -2.55
C GLY A 157 -15.93 -8.84 -3.23
N PRO A 158 -16.16 -8.77 -4.56
CA PRO A 158 -15.72 -7.66 -5.40
C PRO A 158 -16.41 -6.34 -5.08
N LEU A 159 -17.69 -6.34 -4.76
CA LEU A 159 -18.43 -5.11 -4.46
C LEU A 159 -17.93 -4.45 -3.16
N ALA A 160 -17.68 -5.26 -2.12
CA ALA A 160 -17.16 -4.76 -0.85
C ALA A 160 -15.67 -4.33 -0.95
N ALA A 161 -14.92 -4.84 -1.93
CA ALA A 161 -13.56 -4.41 -2.24
C ALA A 161 -13.50 -3.04 -2.94
N ALA A 162 -14.58 -2.58 -3.58
CA ALA A 162 -14.60 -1.35 -4.37
C ALA A 162 -14.06 -0.11 -3.63
N PRO A 163 -14.38 0.15 -2.35
CA PRO A 163 -13.81 1.29 -1.64
C PRO A 163 -12.28 1.25 -1.52
N VAL A 164 -11.68 0.06 -1.40
CA VAL A 164 -10.22 -0.10 -1.37
C VAL A 164 -9.63 0.18 -2.74
N MET A 165 -10.25 -0.36 -3.80
CA MET A 165 -9.82 -0.13 -5.19
C MET A 165 -9.92 1.34 -5.61
N GLU A 166 -10.97 2.04 -5.21
CA GLU A 166 -11.07 3.50 -5.39
C GLU A 166 -9.94 4.23 -4.65
N GLY A 167 -9.62 3.80 -3.43
CA GLY A 167 -8.49 4.32 -2.67
C GLY A 167 -7.17 4.15 -3.42
N LYS A 168 -6.91 2.96 -3.96
CA LYS A 168 -5.72 2.68 -4.77
C LYS A 168 -5.68 3.59 -6.02
N CYS A 169 -6.80 3.75 -6.72
CA CYS A 169 -6.88 4.63 -7.90
C CYS A 169 -6.63 6.10 -7.54
N MET A 170 -7.19 6.56 -6.42
CA MET A 170 -6.95 7.91 -5.91
C MET A 170 -5.46 8.14 -5.61
N LEU A 171 -4.79 7.17 -4.98
CA LEU A 171 -3.36 7.26 -4.68
C LEU A 171 -2.49 7.24 -5.94
N PHE A 172 -2.82 6.43 -6.95
CA PHE A 172 -2.18 6.51 -8.27
C PHE A 172 -2.25 7.91 -8.87
N LYS A 173 -3.44 8.54 -8.81
CA LYS A 173 -3.63 9.89 -9.33
C LYS A 173 -2.88 10.93 -8.52
N GLN A 174 -3.02 10.89 -7.20
CA GLN A 174 -2.47 11.93 -6.32
C GLN A 174 -0.94 11.93 -6.27
N PHE A 175 -0.30 10.77 -6.28
CA PHE A 175 1.14 10.65 -6.10
C PHE A 175 1.93 10.56 -7.41
N ALA A 176 1.32 10.02 -8.48
CA ALA A 176 2.03 9.78 -9.74
C ALA A 176 1.32 10.32 -10.98
N ASP A 177 0.23 11.08 -10.81
CA ASP A 177 -0.63 11.57 -11.90
C ASP A 177 -1.06 10.48 -12.92
N ILE A 178 -1.30 9.26 -12.44
CA ILE A 178 -1.77 8.14 -13.24
C ILE A 178 -3.30 8.04 -13.17
N ASP A 179 -3.95 7.94 -14.31
CA ASP A 179 -5.39 7.77 -14.44
C ASP A 179 -5.75 6.29 -14.21
N ALA A 180 -6.04 5.91 -12.98
CA ALA A 180 -6.34 4.52 -12.61
C ALA A 180 -7.85 4.28 -12.50
N PHE A 181 -8.29 3.06 -12.86
CA PHE A 181 -9.69 2.66 -12.89
C PHE A 181 -9.91 1.38 -12.08
N PRO A 182 -10.86 1.37 -11.12
CA PRO A 182 -11.19 0.18 -10.34
C PRO A 182 -11.98 -0.81 -11.20
N ILE A 183 -11.53 -2.06 -11.25
CA ILE A 183 -12.17 -3.16 -11.98
C ILE A 183 -12.38 -4.30 -10.99
N CYS A 184 -13.59 -4.41 -10.46
CA CYS A 184 -13.98 -5.43 -9.49
C CYS A 184 -14.70 -6.56 -10.24
N LEU A 185 -14.12 -7.76 -10.27
CA LEU A 185 -14.60 -8.91 -11.03
C LEU A 185 -15.43 -9.85 -10.16
N ASP A 186 -16.67 -10.12 -10.57
CA ASP A 186 -17.56 -11.08 -9.89
C ASP A 186 -17.30 -12.52 -10.36
N THR A 187 -16.06 -12.96 -10.22
CA THR A 187 -15.63 -14.33 -10.47
C THR A 187 -14.37 -14.66 -9.69
N LYS A 188 -14.22 -15.92 -9.30
CA LYS A 188 -13.01 -16.48 -8.66
C LYS A 188 -12.29 -17.48 -9.56
N ASP A 189 -12.78 -17.70 -10.76
CA ASP A 189 -12.13 -18.57 -11.74
C ASP A 189 -10.92 -17.88 -12.34
N THR A 190 -9.76 -18.53 -12.24
CA THR A 190 -8.49 -18.02 -12.75
C THR A 190 -8.55 -17.73 -14.25
N GLY A 191 -9.17 -18.62 -15.02
CA GLY A 191 -9.28 -18.46 -16.48
C GLY A 191 -10.17 -17.29 -16.86
N GLU A 192 -11.32 -17.13 -16.22
CA GLU A 192 -12.23 -15.99 -16.46
C GLU A 192 -11.59 -14.66 -16.08
N ILE A 193 -10.87 -14.59 -14.96
CA ILE A 193 -10.13 -13.39 -14.55
C ILE A 193 -9.10 -13.03 -15.61
N VAL A 194 -8.25 -13.97 -16.01
CA VAL A 194 -7.21 -13.75 -17.03
C VAL A 194 -7.82 -13.32 -18.36
N GLU A 195 -8.85 -14.02 -18.85
CA GLU A 195 -9.54 -13.66 -20.09
C GLU A 195 -10.15 -12.25 -20.03
N THR A 196 -10.77 -11.89 -18.92
CA THR A 196 -11.36 -10.57 -18.76
C THR A 196 -10.29 -9.48 -18.81
N ILE A 197 -9.18 -9.65 -18.08
CA ILE A 197 -8.08 -8.68 -18.06
C ILE A 197 -7.51 -8.50 -19.47
N VAL A 198 -7.26 -9.60 -20.19
CA VAL A 198 -6.71 -9.53 -21.56
C VAL A 198 -7.65 -8.81 -22.52
N ARG A 199 -8.97 -9.02 -22.39
CA ARG A 199 -9.97 -8.37 -23.26
C ARG A 199 -10.15 -6.88 -23.00
N ILE A 200 -9.96 -6.40 -21.77
CA ILE A 200 -10.05 -4.97 -21.44
C ILE A 200 -8.72 -4.23 -21.61
N ALA A 201 -7.59 -4.92 -21.68
CA ALA A 201 -6.24 -4.35 -21.77
C ALA A 201 -5.99 -3.36 -22.94
N PRO A 202 -6.69 -3.41 -24.08
CA PRO A 202 -6.43 -2.49 -25.18
C PRO A 202 -6.42 -1.00 -24.82
N ILE A 203 -7.18 -0.57 -23.82
CA ILE A 203 -7.25 0.84 -23.40
C ILE A 203 -6.30 1.20 -22.26
N PHE A 204 -5.70 0.21 -21.61
CA PHE A 204 -4.81 0.43 -20.47
C PHE A 204 -3.33 0.41 -20.85
N GLY A 205 -2.53 1.28 -20.24
CA GLY A 205 -1.08 1.27 -20.32
C GLY A 205 -0.40 0.31 -19.36
N GLY A 206 -1.12 -0.12 -18.32
CA GLY A 206 -0.67 -1.09 -17.31
C GLY A 206 -1.81 -1.73 -16.54
N ILE A 207 -1.52 -2.83 -15.85
CA ILE A 207 -2.47 -3.58 -15.02
C ILE A 207 -1.87 -3.74 -13.61
N ASN A 208 -2.56 -3.24 -12.61
CA ASN A 208 -2.30 -3.51 -11.20
C ASN A 208 -3.28 -4.56 -10.71
N LEU A 209 -2.78 -5.71 -10.29
CA LEU A 209 -3.58 -6.72 -9.60
C LEU A 209 -3.57 -6.42 -8.10
N GLU A 210 -4.72 -6.51 -7.44
CA GLU A 210 -4.91 -6.12 -6.05
C GLU A 210 -5.85 -7.07 -5.32
N ASP A 211 -5.56 -7.38 -4.05
CA ASP A 211 -6.45 -8.13 -3.15
C ASP A 211 -6.93 -9.49 -3.70
N ILE A 212 -6.11 -10.15 -4.52
CA ILE A 212 -6.35 -11.51 -5.05
C ILE A 212 -5.62 -12.52 -4.18
N SER A 213 -6.34 -13.52 -3.66
CA SER A 213 -5.79 -14.47 -2.70
C SER A 213 -4.74 -15.42 -3.30
N ALA A 214 -3.70 -15.71 -2.51
CA ALA A 214 -2.77 -16.79 -2.82
C ALA A 214 -3.45 -18.17 -2.64
N PRO A 215 -3.09 -19.20 -3.44
CA PRO A 215 -2.02 -19.20 -4.44
C PRO A 215 -2.43 -18.68 -5.84
N ARG A 216 -3.73 -18.41 -6.08
CA ARG A 216 -4.25 -18.02 -7.41
C ARG A 216 -3.61 -16.76 -7.96
N CYS A 217 -3.30 -15.79 -7.11
CA CYS A 217 -2.65 -14.53 -7.52
C CYS A 217 -1.34 -14.74 -8.29
N PHE A 218 -0.56 -15.76 -7.95
CA PHE A 218 0.70 -16.07 -8.65
C PHE A 218 0.45 -16.55 -10.08
N GLU A 219 -0.54 -17.42 -10.25
CA GLU A 219 -0.90 -17.97 -11.56
C GLU A 219 -1.55 -16.90 -12.44
N ILE A 220 -2.48 -16.12 -11.89
CA ILE A 220 -3.15 -15.03 -12.60
C ILE A 220 -2.12 -14.02 -13.11
N GLU A 221 -1.21 -13.54 -12.23
CA GLU A 221 -0.18 -12.60 -12.64
C GLU A 221 0.69 -13.15 -13.77
N ARG A 222 1.20 -14.37 -13.65
CA ARG A 222 2.01 -15.02 -14.66
C ARG A 222 1.28 -15.15 -16.00
N LEU A 223 0.04 -15.65 -15.99
CA LEU A 223 -0.74 -15.86 -17.21
C LEU A 223 -1.10 -14.53 -17.90
N VAL A 224 -1.36 -13.47 -17.13
CA VAL A 224 -1.62 -12.14 -17.70
C VAL A 224 -0.35 -11.55 -18.29
N GLN A 225 0.80 -11.68 -17.59
CA GLN A 225 2.10 -11.22 -18.10
C GLN A 225 2.51 -11.94 -19.40
N GLU A 226 2.25 -13.23 -19.53
CA GLU A 226 2.54 -14.01 -20.74
C GLU A 226 1.69 -13.60 -21.95
N ARG A 227 0.52 -13.01 -21.71
CA ARG A 227 -0.44 -12.67 -22.77
C ARG A 227 -0.48 -11.19 -23.14
N LEU A 228 0.07 -10.33 -22.29
CA LEU A 228 0.09 -8.89 -22.49
C LEU A 228 1.52 -8.38 -22.65
N ASP A 229 1.65 -7.32 -23.43
CA ASP A 229 2.91 -6.62 -23.68
C ASP A 229 2.94 -5.22 -23.05
N ILE A 230 2.25 -5.08 -21.90
CA ILE A 230 2.19 -3.89 -21.05
C ILE A 230 2.57 -4.27 -19.61
N PRO A 231 2.99 -3.31 -18.77
CA PRO A 231 3.32 -3.56 -17.37
C PRO A 231 2.17 -4.24 -16.60
N VAL A 232 2.45 -5.36 -15.96
CA VAL A 232 1.52 -6.07 -15.07
C VAL A 232 2.23 -6.35 -13.76
N MET A 233 1.62 -6.01 -12.63
CA MET A 233 2.17 -6.26 -11.30
C MET A 233 1.05 -6.51 -10.29
N HIS A 234 1.25 -7.51 -9.42
CA HIS A 234 0.41 -7.73 -8.24
C HIS A 234 1.03 -6.99 -7.04
N ASP A 235 0.38 -5.93 -6.57
CA ASP A 235 0.98 -5.02 -5.59
C ASP A 235 1.17 -5.67 -4.21
N ASP A 236 0.23 -6.49 -3.74
CA ASP A 236 0.37 -7.20 -2.45
C ASP A 236 1.58 -8.15 -2.42
N GLN A 237 2.03 -8.64 -3.57
CA GLN A 237 3.26 -9.40 -3.68
C GLN A 237 4.46 -8.44 -3.71
N HIS A 238 4.53 -7.64 -4.77
CA HIS A 238 5.75 -6.96 -5.18
C HIS A 238 5.92 -5.60 -4.52
N GLY A 239 4.85 -4.81 -4.37
CA GLY A 239 4.92 -3.52 -3.68
C GLY A 239 5.37 -3.69 -2.23
N THR A 240 4.77 -4.65 -1.53
CA THR A 240 5.15 -4.99 -0.14
C THR A 240 6.60 -5.47 -0.06
N ALA A 241 7.05 -6.34 -0.97
CA ALA A 241 8.43 -6.84 -0.96
C ALA A 241 9.45 -5.73 -1.24
N VAL A 242 9.15 -4.79 -2.16
CA VAL A 242 9.99 -3.63 -2.48
C VAL A 242 10.20 -2.75 -1.26
N VAL A 243 9.13 -2.39 -0.56
CA VAL A 243 9.25 -1.50 0.61
C VAL A 243 9.91 -2.17 1.81
N ILE A 244 9.70 -3.47 2.00
CA ILE A 244 10.40 -4.26 3.03
C ILE A 244 11.90 -4.28 2.72
N LEU A 245 12.29 -4.56 1.48
CA LEU A 245 13.72 -4.56 1.10
C LEU A 245 14.34 -3.17 1.27
N ALA A 246 13.65 -2.10 0.86
CA ALA A 246 14.12 -0.73 1.03
C ALA A 246 14.38 -0.38 2.52
N ALA A 247 13.43 -0.71 3.40
CA ALA A 247 13.59 -0.54 4.83
C ALA A 247 14.74 -1.37 5.39
N LEU A 248 14.90 -2.63 4.95
CA LEU A 248 15.97 -3.52 5.41
C LEU A 248 17.35 -3.02 5.00
N ILE A 249 17.51 -2.46 3.79
CA ILE A 249 18.78 -1.87 3.35
C ILE A 249 19.26 -0.80 4.35
N ASN A 250 18.37 0.09 4.76
CA ASN A 250 18.73 1.13 5.73
C ASN A 250 18.84 0.59 7.16
N ALA A 251 17.97 -0.32 7.57
CA ALA A 251 18.04 -0.95 8.89
C ALA A 251 19.37 -1.70 9.09
N ALA A 252 19.83 -2.42 8.07
CA ALA A 252 21.13 -3.10 8.10
C ALA A 252 22.29 -2.11 8.30
N ARG A 253 22.23 -0.95 7.60
CA ARG A 253 23.24 0.12 7.78
C ARG A 253 23.20 0.72 9.18
N VAL A 254 22.01 0.91 9.77
CA VAL A 254 21.85 1.41 11.16
C VAL A 254 22.54 0.49 12.16
N VAL A 255 22.39 -0.82 11.99
CA VAL A 255 23.02 -1.82 12.91
C VAL A 255 24.45 -2.22 12.49
N GLY A 256 24.99 -1.63 11.41
CA GLY A 256 26.35 -1.88 10.94
C GLY A 256 26.57 -3.29 10.37
N LYS A 257 25.52 -3.92 9.81
CA LYS A 257 25.60 -5.26 9.21
C LYS A 257 25.48 -5.19 7.68
N ASP A 258 26.22 -6.06 6.98
CA ASP A 258 26.03 -6.25 5.53
C ASP A 258 24.83 -7.15 5.27
N LEU A 259 24.04 -6.82 4.25
CA LEU A 259 22.89 -7.64 3.84
C LEU A 259 23.27 -9.09 3.55
N ARG A 260 24.49 -9.28 3.01
CA ARG A 260 25.03 -10.60 2.65
C ARG A 260 25.35 -11.50 3.84
N ASP A 261 25.44 -10.92 5.04
CA ASP A 261 25.73 -11.67 6.27
C ASP A 261 24.48 -11.94 7.10
N LEU A 262 23.33 -11.33 6.75
CA LEU A 262 22.09 -11.45 7.49
C LEU A 262 21.48 -12.85 7.40
N THR A 263 21.01 -13.33 8.53
CA THR A 263 20.04 -14.43 8.65
C THR A 263 18.67 -13.84 8.93
N VAL A 264 17.75 -14.02 7.97
CA VAL A 264 16.40 -13.42 7.99
C VAL A 264 15.36 -14.51 8.19
N VAL A 265 14.53 -14.39 9.22
CA VAL A 265 13.35 -15.25 9.41
C VAL A 265 12.12 -14.55 8.86
N VAL A 266 11.41 -15.20 7.94
CA VAL A 266 10.18 -14.66 7.33
C VAL A 266 8.98 -15.51 7.77
N ALA A 267 8.11 -14.93 8.58
CA ALA A 267 6.85 -15.55 8.99
C ALA A 267 5.72 -15.13 8.06
N GLY A 268 5.16 -16.09 7.33
CA GLY A 268 4.08 -15.89 6.38
C GLY A 268 4.40 -16.48 5.01
N SER A 269 3.49 -17.34 4.56
CA SER A 269 3.64 -18.12 3.34
C SER A 269 2.72 -17.67 2.20
N GLY A 270 2.10 -16.50 2.34
CA GLY A 270 1.22 -15.87 1.33
C GLY A 270 1.95 -15.12 0.23
N ALA A 271 1.22 -14.24 -0.43
CA ALA A 271 1.68 -13.41 -1.55
C ALA A 271 2.91 -12.58 -1.18
N ALA A 272 2.80 -11.73 -0.16
CA ALA A 272 3.87 -10.84 0.30
C ALA A 272 5.13 -11.60 0.75
N GLY A 273 4.96 -12.66 1.57
CA GLY A 273 6.10 -13.42 2.09
C GLY A 273 6.90 -14.10 0.99
N THR A 274 6.24 -14.68 -0.03
CA THR A 274 6.92 -15.30 -1.16
C THR A 274 7.72 -14.29 -1.96
N ALA A 275 7.13 -13.16 -2.29
CA ALA A 275 7.79 -12.09 -3.04
C ALA A 275 8.96 -11.49 -2.25
N THR A 276 8.77 -11.26 -0.94
CA THR A 276 9.83 -10.77 -0.04
C THR A 276 11.03 -11.70 -0.04
N MET A 277 10.82 -13.01 0.15
CA MET A 277 11.92 -13.98 0.14
C MET A 277 12.70 -13.98 -1.18
N LYS A 278 12.00 -13.95 -2.32
CA LYS A 278 12.63 -13.87 -3.65
C LYS A 278 13.48 -12.61 -3.79
N MET A 279 12.96 -11.46 -3.40
CA MET A 279 13.69 -10.19 -3.48
C MET A 279 14.91 -10.13 -2.54
N LEU A 280 14.79 -10.64 -1.32
CA LEU A 280 15.91 -10.72 -0.37
C LEU A 280 17.04 -11.58 -0.94
N LEU A 281 16.72 -12.75 -1.49
CA LEU A 281 17.71 -13.63 -2.12
C LEU A 281 18.34 -12.99 -3.35
N ALA A 282 17.53 -12.35 -4.23
CA ALA A 282 18.03 -11.63 -5.40
C ALA A 282 18.95 -10.46 -5.02
N LYS A 283 18.71 -9.80 -3.87
CA LYS A 283 19.57 -8.75 -3.32
C LYS A 283 20.85 -9.30 -2.65
N GLY A 284 20.96 -10.61 -2.51
CA GLY A 284 22.15 -11.29 -1.98
C GLY A 284 22.13 -11.50 -0.46
N VAL A 285 20.96 -11.45 0.19
CA VAL A 285 20.83 -11.84 1.61
C VAL A 285 21.28 -13.29 1.77
N ARG A 286 22.12 -13.55 2.79
CA ARG A 286 22.80 -14.82 2.99
C ARG A 286 21.87 -16.00 3.14
N ASP A 287 20.91 -15.89 4.06
CA ASP A 287 19.96 -16.95 4.35
C ASP A 287 18.61 -16.39 4.76
N VAL A 288 17.57 -16.97 4.18
CA VAL A 288 16.18 -16.66 4.47
C VAL A 288 15.52 -17.93 4.98
N ILE A 289 14.95 -17.89 6.18
CA ILE A 289 14.29 -19.03 6.80
C ILE A 289 12.77 -18.78 6.79
N PRO A 290 12.02 -19.45 5.90
CA PRO A 290 10.56 -19.31 5.86
C PRO A 290 9.92 -20.10 7.00
N VAL A 291 8.92 -19.47 7.62
CA VAL A 291 8.14 -20.11 8.70
C VAL A 291 6.66 -19.97 8.39
N ASP A 292 5.94 -21.06 8.54
CA ASP A 292 4.48 -21.09 8.52
C ASP A 292 3.89 -21.58 9.85
N ARG A 293 2.60 -21.97 9.83
CA ARG A 293 1.92 -22.46 11.03
C ARG A 293 2.50 -23.78 11.57
N ALA A 294 3.10 -24.60 10.71
CA ALA A 294 3.69 -25.89 11.08
C ALA A 294 5.14 -25.73 11.55
N GLY A 295 5.77 -24.59 11.28
CA GLY A 295 7.16 -24.31 11.64
C GLY A 295 8.01 -23.93 10.43
N ALA A 296 9.32 -24.10 10.55
CA ALA A 296 10.26 -23.73 9.50
C ALA A 296 10.15 -24.69 8.30
N ILE A 297 9.97 -24.11 7.11
CA ILE A 297 9.96 -24.85 5.86
C ILE A 297 11.39 -25.34 5.56
N ASN A 298 11.53 -26.63 5.26
CA ASN A 298 12.82 -27.27 5.09
C ASN A 298 12.79 -28.34 3.98
N ARG A 299 13.97 -28.76 3.48
CA ARG A 299 14.10 -29.66 2.32
C ARG A 299 13.75 -31.13 2.62
N GLN A 300 13.59 -31.49 3.88
CA GLN A 300 13.33 -32.90 4.25
C GLN A 300 11.86 -33.20 4.36
N GLU A 301 11.00 -32.18 4.25
CA GLU A 301 9.56 -32.34 4.23
C GLU A 301 9.02 -32.30 2.79
N HIS A 302 7.96 -33.03 2.54
CA HIS A 302 7.27 -33.02 1.27
C HIS A 302 6.16 -31.97 1.30
N TYR A 303 6.06 -31.18 0.25
CA TYR A 303 5.05 -30.14 0.09
C TYR A 303 4.30 -30.35 -1.21
N ASP A 304 2.98 -30.48 -1.12
CA ASP A 304 2.10 -30.67 -2.30
C ASP A 304 1.95 -29.38 -3.14
N ASN A 305 2.42 -28.24 -2.63
CA ASN A 305 2.33 -26.93 -3.27
C ASN A 305 3.68 -26.53 -3.85
N SER A 306 3.72 -26.24 -5.16
CA SER A 306 4.95 -25.85 -5.87
C SER A 306 5.67 -24.62 -5.28
N HIS A 307 4.94 -23.67 -4.71
CA HIS A 307 5.53 -22.49 -4.07
C HIS A 307 6.24 -22.85 -2.76
N TRP A 308 5.74 -23.81 -2.02
CA TRP A 308 6.40 -24.31 -0.81
C TRP A 308 7.61 -25.17 -1.16
N THR A 309 7.51 -25.98 -2.19
CA THR A 309 8.65 -26.73 -2.75
C THR A 309 9.77 -25.78 -3.15
N TRP A 310 9.45 -24.71 -3.90
CA TRP A 310 10.44 -23.70 -4.26
C TRP A 310 11.14 -23.09 -3.03
N ARG A 311 10.39 -22.75 -1.98
CA ARG A 311 10.96 -22.21 -0.73
C ARG A 311 11.91 -23.20 -0.07
N ALA A 312 11.47 -24.45 0.07
CA ALA A 312 12.30 -25.51 0.64
C ALA A 312 13.62 -25.71 -0.11
N GLU A 313 13.61 -25.57 -1.42
CA GLU A 313 14.77 -25.75 -2.29
C GLU A 313 15.74 -24.57 -2.28
N HIS A 314 15.21 -23.33 -2.22
CA HIS A 314 15.99 -22.11 -2.45
C HIS A 314 16.32 -21.32 -1.18
N THR A 315 15.72 -21.68 -0.04
CA THR A 315 15.88 -20.97 1.24
C THR A 315 16.37 -21.92 2.33
N ASN A 316 16.54 -21.41 3.55
CA ASN A 316 16.90 -22.18 4.75
C ASN A 316 18.13 -23.09 4.47
N ARG A 317 19.26 -22.47 4.12
CA ARG A 317 20.48 -23.17 3.68
C ARG A 317 20.97 -24.21 4.68
N GLU A 318 20.87 -23.91 5.98
CA GLU A 318 21.28 -24.79 7.07
C GLU A 318 20.20 -25.84 7.39
N ASN A 319 19.08 -25.81 6.68
CA ASN A 319 17.96 -26.71 6.90
C ASN A 319 17.46 -26.72 8.35
N ARG A 320 17.39 -25.51 8.97
CA ARG A 320 16.88 -25.34 10.33
C ARG A 320 15.45 -25.82 10.43
N ARG A 321 15.09 -26.38 11.56
CA ARG A 321 13.78 -26.96 11.84
C ARG A 321 13.23 -26.42 13.15
N GLY A 322 11.95 -26.63 13.35
CA GLY A 322 11.24 -26.27 14.57
C GLY A 322 10.29 -25.09 14.41
N SER A 323 9.79 -24.64 15.53
CA SER A 323 8.86 -23.51 15.64
C SER A 323 9.53 -22.18 15.30
N LEU A 324 8.72 -21.15 15.12
CA LEU A 324 9.20 -19.76 14.96
C LEU A 324 10.21 -19.39 16.05
N SER A 325 9.89 -19.68 17.32
CA SER A 325 10.73 -19.38 18.47
C SER A 325 12.12 -20.06 18.43
N GLU A 326 12.18 -21.25 17.87
CA GLU A 326 13.44 -22.02 17.77
C GLU A 326 14.34 -21.49 16.66
N VAL A 327 13.77 -21.14 15.50
CA VAL A 327 14.56 -20.65 14.36
C VAL A 327 14.94 -19.19 14.46
N LEU A 328 14.26 -18.39 15.30
CA LEU A 328 14.64 -17.02 15.63
C LEU A 328 15.95 -16.95 16.44
N LYS A 329 16.36 -18.04 17.08
CA LYS A 329 17.63 -18.06 17.83
C LYS A 329 18.81 -17.73 16.92
N GLY A 330 19.47 -16.61 17.20
CA GLY A 330 20.63 -16.13 16.44
C GLY A 330 20.29 -15.55 15.05
N ALA A 331 19.01 -15.34 14.73
CA ALA A 331 18.62 -14.61 13.54
C ALA A 331 18.83 -13.09 13.72
N ASP A 332 19.26 -12.41 12.67
CA ASP A 332 19.47 -10.96 12.66
C ASP A 332 18.19 -10.19 12.45
N VAL A 333 17.29 -10.74 11.64
CA VAL A 333 16.08 -10.07 11.18
C VAL A 333 14.87 -10.99 11.31
N PHE A 334 13.77 -10.43 11.80
CA PHE A 334 12.43 -11.01 11.69
C PHE A 334 11.57 -10.16 10.76
N ILE A 335 10.89 -10.79 9.81
CA ILE A 335 9.90 -10.17 8.94
C ILE A 335 8.60 -10.96 9.07
N GLY A 336 7.58 -10.32 9.64
CA GLY A 336 6.23 -10.87 9.78
C GLY A 336 5.31 -10.30 8.71
N VAL A 337 4.67 -11.17 7.94
CA VAL A 337 3.62 -10.86 6.94
C VAL A 337 2.49 -11.90 7.05
N SER A 338 2.04 -12.18 8.27
CA SER A 338 1.20 -13.34 8.54
C SER A 338 0.00 -13.03 9.45
N ALA A 339 0.13 -13.22 10.75
CA ALA A 339 -0.96 -13.14 11.71
C ALA A 339 -0.57 -12.33 12.95
N PRO A 340 -1.53 -11.72 13.62
CA PRO A 340 -1.25 -10.92 14.83
C PRO A 340 -0.73 -11.78 15.99
N ASN A 341 0.12 -11.15 16.82
CA ASN A 341 0.54 -11.67 18.13
C ASN A 341 1.24 -13.05 18.10
N ILE A 342 1.96 -13.37 17.02
CA ILE A 342 2.71 -14.63 16.91
C ILE A 342 4.13 -14.56 17.49
N LEU A 343 4.63 -13.36 17.76
CA LEU A 343 5.97 -13.11 18.27
C LEU A 343 5.90 -12.64 19.73
N ARG A 344 6.79 -13.13 20.57
CA ARG A 344 6.86 -12.83 22.00
C ARG A 344 8.16 -12.14 22.37
N PRO A 345 8.22 -11.36 23.47
CA PRO A 345 9.46 -10.73 23.94
C PRO A 345 10.61 -11.72 24.15
N GLU A 346 10.33 -12.92 24.64
CA GLU A 346 11.34 -13.98 24.88
C GLU A 346 11.98 -14.48 23.58
N ASP A 347 11.25 -14.40 22.46
CA ASP A 347 11.74 -14.78 21.15
C ASP A 347 12.76 -13.74 20.66
N LEU A 348 12.50 -12.43 20.89
CA LEU A 348 13.40 -11.34 20.53
C LEU A 348 14.73 -11.39 21.29
N GLN A 349 14.70 -11.77 22.58
CA GLN A 349 15.90 -11.91 23.40
C GLN A 349 16.87 -13.00 22.90
N ARG A 350 16.37 -13.92 22.07
CA ARG A 350 17.19 -15.01 21.49
C ARG A 350 17.78 -14.67 20.14
N MET A 351 17.35 -13.57 19.53
CA MET A 351 17.90 -13.11 18.27
C MET A 351 19.36 -12.69 18.40
N ALA A 352 20.01 -12.44 17.29
CA ALA A 352 21.38 -11.93 17.26
C ALA A 352 21.46 -10.52 17.89
N ARG A 353 22.66 -10.06 18.16
CA ARG A 353 22.89 -8.70 18.63
C ARG A 353 22.33 -7.69 17.64
N ASP A 354 21.77 -6.60 18.17
CA ASP A 354 21.15 -5.51 17.39
C ASP A 354 20.08 -6.01 16.41
N PRO A 355 18.99 -6.64 16.92
CA PRO A 355 17.98 -7.25 16.06
C PRO A 355 17.12 -6.22 15.32
N ILE A 356 16.70 -6.60 14.12
CA ILE A 356 15.77 -5.86 13.28
C ILE A 356 14.44 -6.61 13.23
N VAL A 357 13.33 -5.93 13.49
CA VAL A 357 11.98 -6.54 13.50
C VAL A 357 11.03 -5.74 12.65
N PHE A 358 10.48 -6.38 11.62
CA PHE A 358 9.42 -5.84 10.77
C PHE A 358 8.14 -6.65 11.00
N ALA A 359 7.18 -6.07 11.70
CA ALA A 359 5.91 -6.71 12.04
C ALA A 359 4.78 -6.08 11.22
N MET A 360 4.44 -6.69 10.08
CA MET A 360 3.65 -6.09 9.01
C MET A 360 2.18 -6.49 9.01
N ALA A 361 1.74 -7.43 9.87
CA ALA A 361 0.35 -7.84 9.93
C ALA A 361 -0.56 -6.65 10.29
N ASN A 362 -1.68 -6.53 9.59
CA ASN A 362 -2.68 -5.49 9.77
C ASN A 362 -4.05 -6.08 10.18
N PRO A 363 -4.82 -5.39 11.06
CA PRO A 363 -4.51 -4.13 11.76
C PRO A 363 -3.61 -4.29 12.98
N THR A 364 -3.45 -5.51 13.49
CA THR A 364 -2.61 -5.84 14.65
C THR A 364 -1.35 -6.54 14.17
N PRO A 365 -0.15 -6.02 14.51
CA PRO A 365 1.11 -6.62 14.09
C PRO A 365 1.43 -7.93 14.82
N GLU A 366 2.43 -8.66 14.37
CA GLU A 366 2.94 -9.90 14.98
C GLU A 366 3.42 -9.70 16.41
N ILE A 367 3.88 -8.50 16.73
CA ILE A 367 4.17 -7.99 18.08
C ILE A 367 3.95 -6.48 18.07
N MET A 368 3.38 -5.94 19.15
CA MET A 368 3.22 -4.50 19.30
C MET A 368 4.57 -3.80 19.45
N PRO A 369 4.82 -2.66 18.77
CA PRO A 369 6.09 -1.93 18.85
C PRO A 369 6.51 -1.57 20.28
N ASP A 370 5.58 -1.13 21.11
CA ASP A 370 5.85 -0.78 22.52
C ASP A 370 6.37 -1.98 23.32
N VAL A 371 5.90 -3.19 22.97
CA VAL A 371 6.32 -4.44 23.60
C VAL A 371 7.69 -4.89 23.08
N ALA A 372 7.96 -4.66 21.81
CA ALA A 372 9.22 -5.04 21.16
C ALA A 372 10.38 -4.07 21.48
N ALA A 373 10.09 -2.78 21.65
CA ALA A 373 11.08 -1.71 21.78
C ALA A 373 12.25 -1.97 22.75
N PRO A 374 12.07 -2.61 23.92
CA PRO A 374 13.20 -2.89 24.83
C PRO A 374 14.20 -3.91 24.30
N PHE A 375 13.87 -4.66 23.24
CA PHE A 375 14.62 -5.85 22.78
C PHE A 375 15.17 -5.70 21.38
N VAL A 376 14.77 -4.67 20.62
CA VAL A 376 15.12 -4.52 19.21
C VAL A 376 15.81 -3.18 18.95
N THR A 377 16.73 -3.15 17.98
CA THR A 377 17.40 -1.91 17.58
C THR A 377 16.59 -1.15 16.52
N VAL A 378 15.97 -1.88 15.58
CA VAL A 378 15.10 -1.28 14.57
C VAL A 378 13.76 -2.01 14.57
N MET A 379 12.67 -1.24 14.74
CA MET A 379 11.29 -1.72 14.62
C MET A 379 10.59 -1.01 13.48
N ALA A 380 9.88 -1.77 12.64
CA ALA A 380 9.00 -1.24 11.61
C ALA A 380 7.67 -1.98 11.56
N THR A 381 6.62 -1.29 11.15
CA THR A 381 5.27 -1.86 11.01
C THR A 381 4.55 -1.29 9.80
N GLY A 382 3.40 -1.88 9.42
CA GLY A 382 2.47 -1.28 8.45
C GLY A 382 1.64 -0.12 9.00
N ARG A 383 1.67 0.13 10.33
CA ARG A 383 0.83 1.13 11.00
C ARG A 383 1.39 2.54 10.83
N SER A 384 0.49 3.50 10.63
CA SER A 384 0.83 4.92 10.46
C SER A 384 1.07 5.68 11.77
N ASP A 385 0.73 5.08 12.91
CA ASP A 385 0.87 5.67 14.25
C ASP A 385 2.19 5.32 14.95
N TYR A 386 3.10 4.63 14.26
CA TYR A 386 4.44 4.31 14.72
C TYR A 386 5.51 4.76 13.74
N PRO A 387 6.76 4.98 14.20
CA PRO A 387 7.92 5.20 13.32
C PRO A 387 8.11 4.05 12.32
N ASN A 388 8.83 4.33 11.24
CA ASN A 388 9.15 3.34 10.20
C ASN A 388 7.89 2.65 9.62
N GLN A 389 6.89 3.45 9.22
CA GLN A 389 5.73 2.90 8.52
C GLN A 389 6.14 2.32 7.17
N VAL A 390 6.13 1.01 7.04
CA VAL A 390 6.39 0.31 5.78
C VAL A 390 5.06 0.16 5.03
N ASN A 391 4.94 0.87 3.92
CA ASN A 391 3.70 0.93 3.14
C ASN A 391 4.01 0.87 1.64
N ASN A 392 3.30 0.02 0.90
CA ASN A 392 3.48 -0.17 -0.55
C ASN A 392 3.19 1.10 -1.38
N LEU A 393 2.56 2.12 -0.79
CA LEU A 393 2.40 3.46 -1.40
C LEU A 393 3.74 4.11 -1.78
N LEU A 394 4.84 3.74 -1.14
CA LEU A 394 6.17 4.19 -1.53
C LEU A 394 6.67 3.54 -2.83
N ALA A 395 6.08 2.41 -3.24
CA ALA A 395 6.57 1.61 -4.37
C ALA A 395 5.69 1.74 -5.62
N PHE A 396 4.41 1.32 -5.54
CA PHE A 396 3.59 1.08 -6.72
C PHE A 396 3.39 2.31 -7.62
N PRO A 397 3.16 3.54 -7.09
CA PRO A 397 2.92 4.68 -7.97
C PRO A 397 4.16 5.00 -8.81
N GLY A 398 5.33 5.02 -8.18
CA GLY A 398 6.61 5.27 -8.86
C GLY A 398 7.00 4.16 -9.84
N ILE A 399 6.75 2.90 -9.49
CA ILE A 399 7.02 1.74 -10.38
C ILE A 399 6.17 1.87 -11.66
N PHE A 400 4.86 2.09 -11.53
CA PHE A 400 3.99 2.25 -12.70
C PHE A 400 4.29 3.54 -13.47
N ARG A 401 4.65 4.64 -12.78
CA ARG A 401 5.05 5.88 -13.45
C ARG A 401 6.27 5.66 -14.34
N GLY A 402 7.33 5.06 -13.82
CA GLY A 402 8.54 4.74 -14.58
C GLY A 402 8.26 3.78 -15.73
N ALA A 403 7.47 2.73 -15.49
CA ALA A 403 7.11 1.75 -16.51
C ALA A 403 6.25 2.36 -17.65
N LEU A 404 5.30 3.25 -17.33
CA LEU A 404 4.50 3.97 -18.32
C LEU A 404 5.32 4.97 -19.12
N ASP A 405 6.22 5.71 -18.46
CA ASP A 405 7.04 6.75 -19.11
C ASP A 405 7.99 6.18 -20.15
N CYS A 406 8.64 5.06 -19.84
CA CYS A 406 9.51 4.36 -20.80
C CYS A 406 8.74 3.37 -21.68
N ARG A 407 7.42 3.22 -21.51
CA ARG A 407 6.58 2.25 -22.22
C ARG A 407 7.14 0.83 -22.08
N ALA A 408 7.48 0.43 -20.87
CA ALA A 408 7.99 -0.92 -20.61
C ALA A 408 6.99 -1.99 -21.08
N SER A 409 7.49 -3.10 -21.58
CA SER A 409 6.65 -4.25 -21.95
C SER A 409 6.28 -5.12 -20.76
N VAL A 410 7.06 -5.05 -19.69
CA VAL A 410 6.91 -5.85 -18.46
C VAL A 410 7.56 -5.11 -17.30
N ILE A 411 7.15 -5.42 -16.06
CA ILE A 411 7.87 -5.03 -14.84
C ILE A 411 8.75 -6.21 -14.43
N THR A 412 10.06 -6.06 -14.57
CA THR A 412 11.05 -7.10 -14.26
C THR A 412 11.43 -7.12 -12.78
N ASP A 413 12.14 -8.17 -12.37
CA ASP A 413 12.72 -8.22 -11.01
C ASP A 413 13.81 -7.16 -10.82
N GLY A 414 14.60 -6.85 -11.86
CA GLY A 414 15.58 -5.77 -11.81
C GLY A 414 14.95 -4.40 -11.61
N MET A 415 13.84 -4.10 -12.28
CA MET A 415 13.08 -2.88 -12.07
C MET A 415 12.56 -2.76 -10.61
N LYS A 416 12.09 -3.86 -10.02
CA LYS A 416 11.64 -3.91 -8.62
C LYS A 416 12.78 -3.70 -7.63
N LEU A 417 13.95 -4.29 -7.90
CA LEU A 417 15.17 -4.09 -7.08
C LEU A 417 15.64 -2.63 -7.18
N ALA A 418 15.66 -2.04 -8.38
CA ALA A 418 15.98 -0.64 -8.58
C ALA A 418 15.02 0.30 -7.83
N ALA A 419 13.74 -0.04 -7.78
CA ALA A 419 12.75 0.69 -6.98
C ALA A 419 13.09 0.65 -5.48
N ALA A 420 13.43 -0.52 -4.94
CA ALA A 420 13.81 -0.66 -3.53
C ALA A 420 15.09 0.14 -3.20
N ASP A 421 16.10 0.09 -4.06
CA ASP A 421 17.33 0.89 -3.90
C ASP A 421 17.05 2.39 -3.94
N ALA A 422 16.18 2.84 -4.85
CA ALA A 422 15.79 4.24 -4.97
C ALA A 422 15.05 4.74 -3.73
N ILE A 423 14.10 3.95 -3.18
CA ILE A 423 13.40 4.30 -1.94
C ILE A 423 14.41 4.39 -0.77
N ALA A 424 15.30 3.43 -0.65
CA ALA A 424 16.30 3.42 0.42
C ALA A 424 17.26 4.62 0.33
N ALA A 425 17.61 5.05 -0.88
CA ALA A 425 18.53 6.16 -1.13
C ALA A 425 17.95 7.56 -0.84
N ILE A 426 16.63 7.67 -0.64
CA ILE A 426 15.99 8.94 -0.24
C ILE A 426 16.51 9.43 1.12
N ILE A 427 16.79 8.49 2.03
CA ILE A 427 17.28 8.79 3.38
C ILE A 427 18.79 8.92 3.33
N THR A 428 19.30 10.10 3.64
CA THR A 428 20.74 10.37 3.72
C THR A 428 21.39 9.69 4.93
N ASP A 429 22.71 9.64 4.97
CA ASP A 429 23.44 9.04 6.09
C ASP A 429 23.22 9.83 7.40
N GLU A 430 23.01 11.14 7.30
CA GLU A 430 22.74 12.02 8.45
C GLU A 430 21.32 11.85 8.99
N GLU A 431 20.34 11.55 8.14
CA GLU A 431 18.95 11.37 8.52
C GLU A 431 18.68 9.96 9.09
N ARG A 432 19.52 8.98 8.71
CA ARG A 432 19.27 7.58 9.02
C ARG A 432 19.45 7.27 10.51
N GLY A 433 18.44 6.65 11.09
CA GLY A 433 18.45 6.22 12.49
C GLY A 433 17.49 5.07 12.76
N PRO A 434 17.48 4.53 13.99
CA PRO A 434 16.60 3.42 14.34
C PRO A 434 15.10 3.68 14.09
N GLU A 435 14.66 4.92 14.19
CA GLU A 435 13.28 5.34 13.97
C GLU A 435 13.03 5.95 12.56
N TYR A 436 14.06 5.96 11.70
CA TYR A 436 13.94 6.49 10.35
C TYR A 436 14.78 5.67 9.35
N VAL A 437 14.28 4.48 8.98
CA VAL A 437 14.88 3.57 7.99
C VAL A 437 14.12 3.52 6.67
N ILE A 438 12.92 4.11 6.63
CA ILE A 438 12.12 4.24 5.42
C ILE A 438 11.50 5.65 5.37
N PRO A 439 11.44 6.31 4.18
CA PRO A 439 10.87 7.64 4.08
C PRO A 439 9.37 7.65 4.38
N SER A 440 8.85 8.82 4.75
CA SER A 440 7.41 9.04 4.87
C SER A 440 6.72 8.81 3.53
N VAL A 441 5.50 8.26 3.56
CA VAL A 441 4.66 8.12 2.36
C VAL A 441 4.31 9.48 1.71
N PHE A 442 4.46 10.57 2.44
CA PHE A 442 4.25 11.94 1.96
C PHE A 442 5.53 12.63 1.48
N ASP A 443 6.67 11.95 1.46
CA ASP A 443 7.89 12.50 0.91
C ASP A 443 7.80 12.56 -0.62
N THR A 444 7.69 13.76 -1.15
CA THR A 444 7.49 14.02 -2.59
C THR A 444 8.66 13.58 -3.46
N ARG A 445 9.85 13.34 -2.89
CA ARG A 445 11.04 12.87 -3.61
C ARG A 445 10.91 11.42 -4.07
N VAL A 446 10.10 10.61 -3.39
CA VAL A 446 10.07 9.15 -3.55
C VAL A 446 9.59 8.74 -4.93
N VAL A 447 8.43 9.23 -5.36
CA VAL A 447 7.80 8.77 -6.62
C VAL A 447 8.69 9.05 -7.82
N ASP A 448 9.28 10.24 -7.88
CA ASP A 448 10.18 10.63 -8.97
C ASP A 448 11.49 9.82 -8.98
N ALA A 449 12.07 9.57 -7.81
CA ALA A 449 13.26 8.73 -7.68
C ALA A 449 13.00 7.30 -8.13
N VAL A 450 11.89 6.71 -7.67
CA VAL A 450 11.47 5.35 -8.06
C VAL A 450 11.19 5.29 -9.57
N ALA A 451 10.45 6.26 -10.11
CA ALA A 451 10.12 6.28 -11.54
C ALA A 451 11.37 6.33 -12.43
N ARG A 452 12.35 7.19 -12.07
CA ARG A 452 13.62 7.27 -12.80
C ARG A 452 14.42 5.97 -12.71
N ALA A 453 14.53 5.38 -11.53
CA ALA A 453 15.28 4.14 -11.33
C ALA A 453 14.65 2.97 -12.10
N VAL A 454 13.33 2.86 -12.07
CA VAL A 454 12.57 1.84 -12.79
C VAL A 454 12.72 2.00 -14.31
N ALA A 455 12.63 3.23 -14.83
CA ALA A 455 12.80 3.48 -16.25
C ALA A 455 14.24 3.22 -16.73
N ALA A 456 15.25 3.53 -15.91
CA ALA A 456 16.65 3.21 -16.19
C ALA A 456 16.87 1.70 -16.26
N ALA A 457 16.40 0.96 -15.24
CA ALA A 457 16.49 -0.51 -15.21
C ALA A 457 15.76 -1.14 -16.41
N ALA A 458 14.57 -0.63 -16.78
CA ALA A 458 13.85 -1.10 -17.95
C ALA A 458 14.65 -0.89 -19.27
N ALA A 459 15.39 0.20 -19.38
CA ALA A 459 16.25 0.47 -20.52
C ALA A 459 17.47 -0.46 -20.56
N GLU A 460 18.13 -0.68 -19.42
CA GLU A 460 19.26 -1.59 -19.28
C GLU A 460 18.89 -3.04 -19.62
N GLU A 461 17.71 -3.48 -19.23
CA GLU A 461 17.19 -4.83 -19.48
C GLU A 461 16.54 -4.97 -20.87
N GLY A 462 16.47 -3.89 -21.66
CA GLY A 462 15.94 -3.92 -23.02
C GLY A 462 14.43 -4.07 -23.10
N VAL A 463 13.68 -3.81 -22.02
CA VAL A 463 12.21 -3.91 -21.99
C VAL A 463 11.52 -2.56 -22.20
N ALA A 464 12.26 -1.46 -22.19
CA ALA A 464 11.76 -0.12 -22.51
C ALA A 464 11.55 0.05 -24.03
N ARG A 465 10.38 0.56 -24.44
CA ARG A 465 10.06 0.87 -25.85
C ARG A 465 10.22 2.34 -26.18
N ARG A 466 10.49 3.17 -25.21
CA ARG A 466 10.79 4.58 -25.34
C ARG A 466 12.01 4.91 -24.50
N GLN A 467 13.05 5.44 -25.16
CA GLN A 467 14.18 6.00 -24.42
C GLN A 467 13.73 7.35 -23.82
N LEU A 468 13.84 7.46 -22.50
CA LEU A 468 13.74 8.76 -21.83
C LEU A 468 15.08 9.46 -22.09
N MET A 469 15.08 10.58 -22.82
CA MET A 469 16.23 11.47 -22.83
C MET A 469 16.35 12.03 -21.40
N VAL A 470 17.32 11.56 -20.66
CA VAL A 470 17.70 12.18 -19.38
C VAL A 470 18.38 13.50 -19.77
N ALA A 471 17.62 14.58 -19.74
CA ALA A 471 18.22 15.92 -19.73
C ALA A 471 18.93 16.06 -18.38
N GLU A 472 20.25 16.09 -18.40
CA GLU A 472 21.02 16.49 -17.23
C GLU A 472 20.55 17.92 -16.85
N GLY A 473 19.72 18.03 -15.82
CA GLY A 473 19.46 19.29 -15.12
C GLY A 473 18.23 20.11 -15.49
N GLU A 474 17.19 19.55 -16.15
CA GLU A 474 15.92 20.29 -16.32
C GLU A 474 14.69 19.48 -15.84
N ASP A 475 13.80 20.18 -15.14
CA ASP A 475 12.52 19.69 -14.64
C ASP A 475 11.71 19.01 -15.75
N LEU A 476 11.28 17.76 -15.52
CA LEU A 476 10.42 16.98 -16.41
C LEU A 476 8.94 17.45 -16.40
N ALA A 477 8.70 18.73 -16.17
CA ALA A 477 7.39 19.35 -16.18
C ALA A 477 7.20 20.27 -17.40
N ALA A 478 7.03 19.69 -18.59
CA ALA A 478 6.30 20.37 -19.67
C ALA A 478 5.69 19.35 -20.64
N PRO A 479 4.38 19.31 -20.81
CA PRO A 479 3.74 18.55 -21.88
C PRO A 479 3.83 19.36 -23.19
N VAL A 480 4.30 18.72 -24.23
CA VAL A 480 4.00 19.15 -25.61
C VAL A 480 2.93 18.24 -26.20
#